data_49952fcf68d7cc84335a7a1ddfa30248
#
_entry.id   49952fcf68d7cc84335a7a1ddfa30248
#
_cell.length_a   1.000
_cell.length_b   1.000
_cell.length_c   1.000
_cell.angle_alpha   90.00
_cell.angle_beta   90.00
_cell.angle_gamma   90.00
#
_symmetry.space_group_name_H-M   'P 1'
#
loop_
_entity.id
_entity.type
_entity.pdbx_description
1 polymer ?
#
loop_
_entity_poly.entity_id
_entity_poly.type
_entity_poly.pdbx_seq_one_letter_code
_entity_poly.pdbx_strand_id
1 'polypeptide(L)'
;AREMSDEEKRELGREIEEAIRQGLLVAGKVGSCGDRDLEDLLKPQIDWRQVLREFITDTCSGKDYSTYRKPNRRYLSSGLYMPSGVTEQVGELVVAIDTSGSIGGRELSAFLTEVKEIVDTVKPAGIRLVYWDTEVCRDEYYDAEAAGDLVKSTKPEGGGGTCVECVPKYLQEKNINAQACIVLTDGHLFGSWGSWSLPTLWCI
;
A
#
# COMPACT_ATOMS: atom_id res chain seq x y z
N ALA A 1 -42.39 2.78 -8.43
CA ALA A 1 -40.98 3.15 -8.36
C ALA A 1 -40.20 1.87 -8.12
N ARG A 2 -39.25 1.56 -8.99
CA ARG A 2 -38.41 0.37 -8.89
C ARG A 2 -37.36 0.64 -7.82
N GLU A 3 -37.34 -0.17 -6.77
CA GLU A 3 -36.28 -0.08 -5.76
C GLU A 3 -34.97 -0.52 -6.40
N MET A 4 -33.94 0.32 -6.30
CA MET A 4 -32.58 0.00 -6.76
C MET A 4 -31.98 -1.08 -5.87
N SER A 5 -31.24 -1.99 -6.49
CA SER A 5 -30.49 -3.02 -5.74
C SER A 5 -29.34 -2.37 -4.96
N ASP A 6 -28.84 -3.08 -3.95
CA ASP A 6 -27.72 -2.55 -3.14
C ASP A 6 -26.41 -2.41 -3.95
N GLU A 7 -26.25 -3.20 -5.01
CA GLU A 7 -25.15 -3.06 -5.96
C GLU A 7 -25.29 -1.80 -6.83
N GLU A 8 -26.49 -1.54 -7.37
CA GLU A 8 -26.80 -0.33 -8.14
C GLU A 8 -26.61 0.96 -7.30
N LYS A 9 -26.95 0.90 -6.00
CA LYS A 9 -26.69 2.02 -5.07
C LYS A 9 -25.21 2.27 -4.85
N ARG A 10 -24.39 1.20 -4.75
CA ARG A 10 -22.92 1.32 -4.59
C ARG A 10 -22.26 1.86 -5.85
N GLU A 11 -22.68 1.40 -7.03
CA GLU A 11 -22.17 1.92 -8.31
C GLU A 11 -22.51 3.40 -8.49
N LEU A 12 -23.78 3.78 -8.23
CA LEU A 12 -24.20 5.17 -8.29
C LEU A 12 -23.42 6.04 -7.27
N GLY A 13 -23.16 5.51 -6.07
CA GLY A 13 -22.32 6.19 -5.07
C GLY A 13 -20.93 6.50 -5.60
N ARG A 14 -20.25 5.53 -6.23
CA ARG A 14 -18.92 5.72 -6.84
C ARG A 14 -18.93 6.74 -7.98
N GLU A 15 -19.92 6.67 -8.87
CA GLU A 15 -20.07 7.64 -9.96
C GLU A 15 -20.27 9.07 -9.45
N ILE A 16 -21.06 9.24 -8.37
CA ILE A 16 -21.27 10.54 -7.74
C ILE A 16 -19.98 11.06 -7.11
N GLU A 17 -19.24 10.22 -6.38
CA GLU A 17 -17.95 10.58 -5.75
C GLU A 17 -16.93 11.01 -6.82
N GLU A 18 -16.85 10.25 -7.91
CA GLU A 18 -15.95 10.56 -9.02
C GLU A 18 -16.33 11.88 -9.71
N ALA A 19 -17.61 12.11 -9.96
CA ALA A 19 -18.11 13.36 -10.52
C ALA A 19 -17.84 14.56 -9.61
N ILE A 20 -17.98 14.40 -8.27
CA ILE A 20 -17.67 15.45 -7.29
C ILE A 20 -16.17 15.72 -7.28
N ARG A 21 -15.32 14.69 -7.29
CA ARG A 21 -13.86 14.83 -7.35
C ARG A 21 -13.40 15.60 -8.60
N GLN A 22 -13.93 15.24 -9.75
CA GLN A 22 -13.65 15.94 -11.01
C GLN A 22 -14.15 17.38 -10.99
N GLY A 23 -15.33 17.62 -10.42
CA GLY A 23 -15.89 18.96 -10.26
C GLY A 23 -15.01 19.85 -9.38
N LEU A 24 -14.48 19.33 -8.27
CA LEU A 24 -13.57 20.05 -7.37
C LEU A 24 -12.22 20.35 -8.01
N LEU A 25 -11.66 19.40 -8.80
CA LEU A 25 -10.42 19.63 -9.55
C LEU A 25 -10.58 20.77 -10.55
N VAL A 26 -11.73 20.85 -11.23
CA VAL A 26 -12.05 21.93 -12.17
C VAL A 26 -12.27 23.24 -11.42
N ALA A 27 -13.02 23.23 -10.32
CA ALA A 27 -13.28 24.40 -9.48
C ALA A 27 -11.99 24.97 -8.88
N GLY A 28 -11.08 24.10 -8.38
CA GLY A 28 -9.78 24.49 -7.86
C GLY A 28 -8.89 25.17 -8.91
N LYS A 29 -8.95 24.74 -10.17
CA LYS A 29 -8.23 25.37 -11.29
C LYS A 29 -8.82 26.72 -11.69
N VAL A 30 -10.11 26.95 -11.48
CA VAL A 30 -10.80 28.19 -11.84
C VAL A 30 -10.81 29.22 -10.67
N GLY A 31 -10.27 28.84 -9.50
CA GLY A 31 -10.21 29.74 -8.34
C GLY A 31 -11.55 29.94 -7.62
N SER A 32 -12.54 29.09 -7.88
CA SER A 32 -13.81 29.09 -7.16
C SER A 32 -13.63 28.38 -5.82
N CYS A 33 -14.01 29.04 -4.73
CA CYS A 33 -13.99 28.45 -3.39
C CYS A 33 -14.90 27.23 -3.36
N GLY A 34 -14.32 26.04 -3.20
CA GLY A 34 -15.08 24.82 -2.95
C GLY A 34 -15.85 24.97 -1.63
N ASP A 35 -17.11 24.57 -1.64
CA ASP A 35 -17.94 24.59 -0.44
C ASP A 35 -17.35 23.60 0.58
N ARG A 36 -17.17 24.02 1.84
CA ARG A 36 -16.60 23.18 2.90
C ARG A 36 -17.38 21.88 3.10
N ASP A 37 -18.68 21.91 2.80
CA ASP A 37 -19.55 20.75 2.88
C ASP A 37 -19.19 19.66 1.84
N LEU A 38 -18.64 20.05 0.67
CA LEU A 38 -18.17 19.13 -0.36
C LEU A 38 -16.81 18.49 0.01
N GLU A 39 -15.93 19.24 0.68
CA GLU A 39 -14.68 18.68 1.20
C GLU A 39 -14.94 17.65 2.31
N ASP A 40 -15.96 17.86 3.13
CA ASP A 40 -16.35 16.90 4.19
C ASP A 40 -16.95 15.62 3.63
N LEU A 41 -17.64 15.67 2.48
CA LEU A 41 -18.14 14.48 1.77
C LEU A 41 -17.01 13.63 1.14
N LEU A 42 -15.88 14.26 0.83
CA LEU A 42 -14.71 13.60 0.25
C LEU A 42 -13.72 13.07 1.30
N LYS A 43 -13.97 13.31 2.59
CA LYS A 43 -13.15 12.71 3.64
C LYS A 43 -13.30 11.19 3.60
N PRO A 44 -12.19 10.46 3.58
CA PRO A 44 -12.24 9.01 3.56
C PRO A 44 -13.00 8.52 4.79
N GLN A 45 -14.13 7.84 4.58
CA GLN A 45 -14.93 7.26 5.65
C GLN A 45 -14.29 6.03 6.26
N ILE A 46 -13.29 5.48 5.59
CA ILE A 46 -12.55 4.30 6.02
C ILE A 46 -11.14 4.74 6.42
N ASP A 47 -10.75 4.40 7.65
CA ASP A 47 -9.35 4.56 8.07
C ASP A 47 -8.49 3.54 7.33
N TRP A 48 -7.77 4.01 6.30
CA TRP A 48 -6.87 3.17 5.51
C TRP A 48 -5.84 2.44 6.38
N ARG A 49 -5.48 3.01 7.55
CA ARG A 49 -4.56 2.37 8.50
C ARG A 49 -5.15 1.11 9.09
N GLN A 50 -6.47 1.10 9.33
CA GLN A 50 -7.16 -0.08 9.81
C GLN A 50 -7.19 -1.14 8.71
N VAL A 51 -7.55 -0.77 7.48
CA VAL A 51 -7.55 -1.68 6.32
C VAL A 51 -6.16 -2.26 6.07
N LEU A 52 -5.13 -1.42 6.15
CA LEU A 52 -3.75 -1.86 6.02
C LEU A 52 -3.37 -2.88 7.09
N ARG A 53 -3.72 -2.63 8.36
CA ARG A 53 -3.46 -3.57 9.46
C ARG A 53 -4.18 -4.89 9.25
N GLU A 54 -5.43 -4.86 8.85
CA GLU A 54 -6.21 -6.07 8.55
C GLU A 54 -5.57 -6.83 7.38
N PHE A 55 -5.25 -6.14 6.29
CA PHE A 55 -4.57 -6.74 5.14
C PHE A 55 -3.23 -7.38 5.51
N ILE A 56 -2.37 -6.69 6.27
CA ILE A 56 -1.09 -7.21 6.72
C ILE A 56 -1.30 -8.37 7.70
N THR A 57 -2.26 -8.27 8.61
CA THR A 57 -2.58 -9.36 9.55
C THR A 57 -3.03 -10.61 8.80
N ASP A 58 -3.89 -10.48 7.81
CA ASP A 58 -4.39 -11.63 7.05
C ASP A 58 -3.34 -12.23 6.11
N THR A 59 -2.50 -11.38 5.53
CA THR A 59 -1.56 -11.76 4.48
C THR A 59 -0.19 -12.14 5.02
N CYS A 60 0.30 -11.37 6.00
CA CYS A 60 1.67 -11.44 6.50
C CYS A 60 1.74 -11.99 7.93
N SER A 61 0.63 -12.13 8.64
CA SER A 61 0.71 -12.82 9.93
C SER A 61 1.09 -14.26 9.67
N GLY A 62 2.37 -14.52 9.80
CA GLY A 62 2.89 -15.84 9.94
C GLY A 62 2.04 -16.51 11.01
N LYS A 63 1.43 -17.63 10.70
CA LYS A 63 0.65 -18.40 11.67
C LYS A 63 1.54 -18.59 12.87
N ASP A 64 1.17 -17.99 14.01
CA ASP A 64 1.77 -18.33 15.28
C ASP A 64 1.68 -19.84 15.42
N TYR A 65 2.75 -20.52 15.08
CA TYR A 65 2.77 -21.96 15.20
C TYR A 65 3.64 -22.37 16.38
N SER A 66 3.17 -23.37 17.09
CA SER A 66 3.97 -23.98 18.14
C SER A 66 4.92 -25.02 17.52
N THR A 67 6.21 -24.89 17.81
CA THR A 67 7.22 -25.81 17.31
C THR A 67 7.93 -26.55 18.47
N TYR A 68 8.15 -27.85 18.25
CA TYR A 68 8.98 -28.66 19.14
C TYR A 68 10.49 -28.58 18.81
N ARG A 69 10.89 -27.93 17.71
CA ARG A 69 12.31 -27.76 17.35
C ARG A 69 13.08 -26.92 18.36
N LYS A 70 12.40 -25.94 18.97
CA LYS A 70 12.94 -25.14 20.12
C LYS A 70 12.00 -25.34 21.28
N PRO A 71 12.29 -26.25 22.24
CA PRO A 71 11.40 -26.45 23.36
C PRO A 71 11.40 -25.21 24.28
N ASN A 72 10.26 -24.98 24.90
CA ASN A 72 10.07 -23.86 25.79
C ASN A 72 10.97 -24.04 27.04
N ARG A 73 12.02 -23.22 27.14
CA ARG A 73 13.03 -23.32 28.19
C ARG A 73 12.46 -23.20 29.61
N ARG A 74 11.32 -22.51 29.77
CA ARG A 74 10.66 -22.32 31.07
C ARG A 74 10.16 -23.65 31.65
N TYR A 75 9.75 -24.59 30.82
CA TYR A 75 9.20 -25.90 31.24
C TYR A 75 10.23 -27.03 31.20
N LEU A 76 11.38 -26.83 30.56
CA LEU A 76 12.46 -27.81 30.50
C LEU A 76 13.02 -28.13 31.89
N SER A 77 13.12 -27.13 32.78
CA SER A 77 13.59 -27.32 34.15
C SER A 77 12.66 -28.20 35.00
N SER A 78 11.39 -28.26 34.60
CA SER A 78 10.37 -29.10 35.26
C SER A 78 10.22 -30.48 34.58
N GLY A 79 11.11 -30.84 33.65
CA GLY A 79 11.05 -32.11 32.92
C GLY A 79 9.95 -32.18 31.86
N LEU A 80 9.26 -31.07 31.57
CA LEU A 80 8.17 -31.01 30.58
C LEU A 80 8.70 -30.50 29.24
N TYR A 81 8.58 -31.32 28.21
CA TYR A 81 8.95 -30.96 26.85
C TYR A 81 7.75 -30.29 26.15
N MET A 82 7.66 -28.96 26.26
CA MET A 82 6.59 -28.16 25.71
C MET A 82 7.06 -27.41 24.45
N PRO A 83 6.20 -27.24 23.43
CA PRO A 83 6.54 -26.45 22.26
C PRO A 83 6.71 -24.98 22.64
N SER A 84 7.54 -24.25 21.90
CA SER A 84 7.56 -22.80 21.99
C SER A 84 6.76 -22.19 20.83
N GLY A 85 6.07 -21.08 21.09
CA GLY A 85 5.47 -20.26 20.05
C GLY A 85 6.58 -19.60 19.23
N VAL A 86 6.44 -19.60 17.92
CA VAL A 86 7.25 -18.83 17.00
C VAL A 86 6.31 -17.80 16.37
N THR A 87 6.57 -16.53 16.65
CA THR A 87 5.92 -15.41 15.95
C THR A 87 6.80 -15.11 14.74
N GLU A 88 6.31 -15.30 13.55
CA GLU A 88 6.97 -14.82 12.35
C GLU A 88 6.79 -13.31 12.26
N GLN A 89 7.89 -12.58 12.18
CA GLN A 89 7.86 -11.16 11.84
C GLN A 89 7.37 -11.02 10.40
N VAL A 90 6.67 -9.92 10.12
CA VAL A 90 6.33 -9.55 8.74
C VAL A 90 7.63 -9.49 7.93
N GLY A 91 7.71 -10.24 6.85
CA GLY A 91 8.90 -10.32 6.00
C GLY A 91 9.11 -9.04 5.18
N GLU A 92 9.61 -9.21 3.96
CA GLU A 92 9.79 -8.08 3.04
C GLU A 92 8.44 -7.60 2.50
N LEU A 93 8.22 -6.29 2.54
CA LEU A 93 7.10 -5.60 1.89
C LEU A 93 7.60 -4.80 0.69
N VAL A 94 6.86 -4.85 -0.40
CA VAL A 94 7.07 -3.96 -1.55
C VAL A 94 6.08 -2.80 -1.47
N VAL A 95 6.56 -1.58 -1.64
CA VAL A 95 5.72 -0.40 -1.85
C VAL A 95 6.03 0.17 -3.23
N ALA A 96 5.09 0.05 -4.14
CA ALA A 96 5.18 0.59 -5.48
C ALA A 96 4.58 2.00 -5.51
N ILE A 97 5.39 2.98 -5.84
CA ILE A 97 5.03 4.41 -5.83
C ILE A 97 4.97 4.90 -7.26
N ASP A 98 3.79 5.38 -7.63
CA ASP A 98 3.56 6.05 -8.90
C ASP A 98 4.34 7.37 -8.95
N THR A 99 5.13 7.53 -10.02
CA THR A 99 5.88 8.75 -10.31
C THR A 99 5.58 9.27 -11.71
N SER A 100 4.39 8.93 -12.23
CA SER A 100 3.93 9.43 -13.52
C SER A 100 3.83 10.95 -13.56
N GLY A 101 3.75 11.53 -14.74
CA GLY A 101 3.72 12.97 -14.93
C GLY A 101 2.51 13.69 -14.30
N SER A 102 1.48 12.97 -13.88
CA SER A 102 0.33 13.49 -13.12
C SER A 102 0.66 13.71 -11.63
N ILE A 103 1.66 12.99 -11.10
CA ILE A 103 2.06 13.06 -9.70
C ILE A 103 3.00 14.26 -9.50
N GLY A 104 2.52 15.26 -8.76
CA GLY A 104 3.34 16.41 -8.38
C GLY A 104 4.14 16.18 -7.09
N GLY A 105 4.99 17.16 -6.76
CA GLY A 105 5.83 17.06 -5.56
C GLY A 105 5.04 17.01 -4.24
N ARG A 106 3.79 17.49 -4.21
CA ARG A 106 2.91 17.43 -3.03
C ARG A 106 2.36 16.02 -2.82
N GLU A 107 1.86 15.41 -3.89
CA GLU A 107 1.34 14.05 -3.90
C GLU A 107 2.44 13.06 -3.53
N LEU A 108 3.62 13.24 -4.12
CA LEU A 108 4.78 12.40 -3.81
C LEU A 108 5.20 12.53 -2.33
N SER A 109 5.18 13.75 -1.77
CA SER A 109 5.47 13.96 -0.35
C SER A 109 4.40 13.30 0.55
N ALA A 110 3.13 13.30 0.12
CA ALA A 110 2.07 12.60 0.82
C ALA A 110 2.32 11.09 0.78
N PHE A 111 2.62 10.51 -0.39
CA PHE A 111 2.94 9.09 -0.52
C PHE A 111 4.12 8.67 0.38
N LEU A 112 5.19 9.45 0.42
CA LEU A 112 6.33 9.16 1.29
C LEU A 112 5.98 9.26 2.78
N THR A 113 5.06 10.14 3.15
CA THR A 113 4.53 10.22 4.52
C THR A 113 3.73 8.97 4.86
N GLU A 114 2.88 8.51 3.95
CA GLU A 114 2.12 7.26 4.10
C GLU A 114 3.06 6.03 4.20
N VAL A 115 4.11 5.98 3.37
CA VAL A 115 5.14 4.93 3.44
C VAL A 115 5.78 4.88 4.82
N LYS A 116 6.12 6.05 5.39
CA LYS A 116 6.67 6.12 6.74
C LYS A 116 5.70 5.56 7.78
N GLU A 117 4.43 5.92 7.69
CA GLU A 117 3.40 5.39 8.60
C GLU A 117 3.19 3.88 8.45
N ILE A 118 3.30 3.36 7.22
CA ILE A 118 3.29 1.92 6.95
C ILE A 118 4.45 1.25 7.70
N VAL A 119 5.67 1.76 7.54
CA VAL A 119 6.87 1.24 8.22
C VAL A 119 6.71 1.25 9.73
N ASP A 120 6.28 2.39 10.29
CA ASP A 120 6.13 2.56 11.74
C ASP A 120 5.04 1.65 12.32
N THR A 121 3.99 1.37 11.54
CA THR A 121 2.84 0.54 11.96
C THR A 121 3.14 -0.95 11.85
N VAL A 122 3.71 -1.37 10.73
CA VAL A 122 3.90 -2.79 10.37
C VAL A 122 5.22 -3.34 10.89
N LYS A 123 6.26 -2.53 10.92
CA LYS A 123 7.65 -2.89 11.28
C LYS A 123 8.14 -4.14 10.54
N PRO A 124 8.13 -4.10 9.19
CA PRO A 124 8.56 -5.23 8.38
C PRO A 124 10.05 -5.52 8.59
N ALA A 125 10.47 -6.75 8.29
CA ALA A 125 11.89 -7.12 8.30
C ALA A 125 12.70 -6.38 7.23
N GLY A 126 12.05 -6.01 6.13
CA GLY A 126 12.59 -5.17 5.07
C GLY A 126 11.48 -4.50 4.28
N ILE A 127 11.78 -3.35 3.71
CA ILE A 127 10.88 -2.64 2.82
C ILE A 127 11.62 -2.28 1.52
N ARG A 128 10.94 -2.51 0.42
CA ARG A 128 11.44 -2.20 -0.91
C ARG A 128 10.55 -1.14 -1.54
N LEU A 129 11.14 -0.01 -1.92
CA LEU A 129 10.46 1.05 -2.66
C LEU A 129 10.73 0.87 -4.15
N VAL A 130 9.67 0.78 -4.92
CA VAL A 130 9.72 0.65 -6.38
C VAL A 130 9.03 1.86 -6.99
N TYR A 131 9.81 2.77 -7.58
CA TYR A 131 9.30 3.93 -8.30
C TYR A 131 9.04 3.55 -9.74
N TRP A 132 7.86 3.85 -10.22
CA TRP A 132 7.43 3.44 -11.56
C TRP A 132 6.62 4.53 -12.27
N ASP A 133 6.70 4.51 -13.59
CA ASP A 133 5.87 5.29 -14.51
C ASP A 133 5.41 4.40 -15.69
N THR A 134 6.07 4.43 -16.84
CA THR A 134 5.90 3.45 -17.93
C THR A 134 6.72 2.20 -17.72
N GLU A 135 7.78 2.30 -16.92
CA GLU A 135 8.68 1.24 -16.50
C GLU A 135 9.10 1.47 -15.04
N VAL A 136 9.80 0.50 -14.45
CA VAL A 136 10.39 0.69 -13.12
C VAL A 136 11.63 1.56 -13.25
N CYS A 137 11.52 2.79 -12.77
CA CYS A 137 12.57 3.80 -12.84
C CYS A 137 13.65 3.57 -11.77
N ARG A 138 13.22 3.16 -10.58
CA ARG A 138 14.13 2.96 -9.45
C ARG A 138 13.62 1.92 -8.46
N ASP A 139 14.55 1.17 -7.88
CA ASP A 139 14.34 0.16 -6.85
C ASP A 139 15.30 0.42 -5.70
N GLU A 140 14.78 0.58 -4.50
CA GLU A 140 15.53 0.84 -3.28
C GLU A 140 15.08 -0.14 -2.18
N TYR A 141 16.04 -0.80 -1.53
CA TYR A 141 15.78 -1.72 -0.44
C TYR A 141 16.29 -1.16 0.88
N TYR A 142 15.49 -1.24 1.91
CA TYR A 142 15.79 -0.78 3.26
C TYR A 142 15.54 -1.91 4.26
N ASP A 143 16.55 -2.19 5.09
CA ASP A 143 16.39 -3.10 6.22
C ASP A 143 15.55 -2.44 7.32
N ALA A 144 15.09 -3.23 8.28
CA ALA A 144 14.30 -2.75 9.42
C ALA A 144 14.96 -1.58 10.17
N GLU A 145 16.31 -1.56 10.26
CA GLU A 145 17.07 -0.49 10.91
C GLU A 145 17.12 0.79 10.07
N ALA A 146 17.27 0.65 8.76
CA ALA A 146 17.36 1.77 7.82
C ALA A 146 15.99 2.37 7.46
N ALA A 147 14.91 1.62 7.69
CA ALA A 147 13.55 2.03 7.33
C ALA A 147 13.10 3.34 8.03
N GLY A 148 13.63 3.65 9.21
CA GLY A 148 13.33 4.90 9.92
C GLY A 148 13.79 6.18 9.21
N ASP A 149 14.87 6.11 8.43
CA ASP A 149 15.44 7.24 7.68
C ASP A 149 15.08 7.22 6.17
N LEU A 150 14.22 6.30 5.76
CA LEU A 150 13.83 6.05 4.39
C LEU A 150 13.38 7.34 3.66
N VAL A 151 12.52 8.15 4.27
CA VAL A 151 11.98 9.38 3.67
C VAL A 151 13.07 10.42 3.37
N LYS A 152 14.17 10.42 4.13
CA LYS A 152 15.28 11.35 3.93
C LYS A 152 16.30 10.86 2.90
N SER A 153 16.43 9.54 2.77
CA SER A 153 17.46 8.91 1.93
C SER A 153 16.95 8.58 0.53
N THR A 154 15.66 8.38 0.36
CA THR A 154 15.03 8.01 -0.91
C THR A 154 15.14 9.12 -1.96
N LYS A 155 15.27 8.70 -3.22
CA LYS A 155 15.35 9.61 -4.38
C LYS A 155 14.36 9.15 -5.45
N PRO A 156 13.13 9.66 -5.40
CA PRO A 156 12.12 9.35 -6.40
C PRO A 156 12.60 9.73 -7.81
N GLU A 157 12.39 8.85 -8.76
CA GLU A 157 12.69 9.06 -10.18
C GLU A 157 11.48 8.68 -11.01
N GLY A 158 11.18 9.45 -12.08
CA GLY A 158 10.05 9.22 -12.97
C GLY A 158 9.63 10.50 -13.69
N GLY A 159 8.43 10.54 -14.22
CA GLY A 159 7.84 11.68 -14.93
C GLY A 159 7.27 11.31 -16.30
N GLY A 160 7.18 10.01 -16.60
CA GLY A 160 6.60 9.48 -17.82
C GLY A 160 5.10 9.26 -17.77
N GLY A 161 4.63 8.27 -18.52
CA GLY A 161 3.24 7.82 -18.50
C GLY A 161 2.95 6.91 -17.30
N THR A 162 1.80 6.21 -17.31
CA THR A 162 1.36 5.40 -16.17
C THR A 162 1.03 3.98 -16.64
N CYS A 163 1.96 3.05 -16.51
CA CYS A 163 1.79 1.65 -16.88
C CYS A 163 2.16 0.74 -15.70
N VAL A 164 1.17 0.39 -14.88
CA VAL A 164 1.40 -0.41 -13.66
C VAL A 164 1.86 -1.84 -13.93
N GLU A 165 1.60 -2.38 -15.14
CA GLU A 165 2.02 -3.76 -15.50
C GLU A 165 3.54 -3.97 -15.43
N CYS A 166 4.34 -2.90 -15.47
CA CYS A 166 5.79 -2.99 -15.37
C CYS A 166 6.21 -3.51 -13.98
N VAL A 167 5.46 -3.17 -12.91
CA VAL A 167 5.81 -3.54 -11.54
C VAL A 167 5.76 -5.05 -11.32
N PRO A 168 4.62 -5.77 -11.56
CA PRO A 168 4.60 -7.23 -11.35
C PRO A 168 5.58 -7.97 -12.26
N LYS A 169 5.83 -7.51 -13.49
CA LYS A 169 6.84 -8.07 -14.39
C LYS A 169 8.24 -7.93 -13.79
N TYR A 170 8.57 -6.74 -13.30
CA TYR A 170 9.86 -6.46 -12.66
C TYR A 170 10.08 -7.33 -11.41
N LEU A 171 9.07 -7.46 -10.55
CA LEU A 171 9.16 -8.30 -9.35
C LEU A 171 9.43 -9.77 -9.69
N GLN A 172 8.82 -10.27 -10.77
CA GLN A 172 9.05 -11.63 -11.26
C GLN A 172 10.45 -11.79 -11.85
N GLU A 173 10.90 -10.87 -12.70
CA GLU A 173 12.22 -10.92 -13.36
C GLU A 173 13.36 -10.86 -12.33
N LYS A 174 13.19 -10.07 -11.29
CA LYS A 174 14.17 -9.94 -10.19
C LYS A 174 14.05 -11.03 -9.13
N ASN A 175 13.06 -11.92 -9.24
CA ASN A 175 12.75 -12.95 -8.23
C ASN A 175 12.60 -12.36 -6.82
N ILE A 176 11.90 -11.23 -6.70
CA ILE A 176 11.64 -10.57 -5.42
C ILE A 176 10.53 -11.32 -4.69
N ASN A 177 10.89 -11.96 -3.58
CA ASN A 177 9.98 -12.77 -2.75
C ASN A 177 9.44 -11.93 -1.59
N ALA A 178 8.63 -10.94 -1.90
CA ALA A 178 7.93 -10.17 -0.88
C ALA A 178 6.65 -10.88 -0.40
N GLN A 179 6.20 -10.58 0.80
CA GLN A 179 4.95 -11.13 1.34
C GLN A 179 3.73 -10.43 0.80
N ALA A 180 3.82 -9.12 0.58
CA ALA A 180 2.74 -8.31 0.03
C ALA A 180 3.29 -7.12 -0.75
N CYS A 181 2.44 -6.55 -1.60
CA CYS A 181 2.71 -5.32 -2.32
C CYS A 181 1.64 -4.28 -2.00
N ILE A 182 2.07 -3.04 -1.78
CA ILE A 182 1.20 -1.88 -1.58
C ILE A 182 1.47 -0.93 -2.73
N VAL A 183 0.44 -0.56 -3.48
CA VAL A 183 0.55 0.35 -4.63
C VAL A 183 -0.07 1.68 -4.29
N LEU A 184 0.72 2.75 -4.40
CA LEU A 184 0.30 4.14 -4.21
C LEU A 184 0.24 4.81 -5.58
N THR A 185 -0.94 5.27 -5.99
CA THR A 185 -1.20 5.89 -7.30
C THR A 185 -2.38 6.84 -7.20
N ASP A 186 -2.52 7.76 -8.15
CA ASP A 186 -3.70 8.61 -8.31
C ASP A 186 -4.85 7.91 -9.05
N GLY A 187 -4.65 6.63 -9.43
CA GLY A 187 -5.66 5.82 -10.13
C GLY A 187 -5.79 6.09 -11.63
N HIS A 188 -5.04 7.05 -12.18
CA HIS A 188 -5.05 7.36 -13.62
C HIS A 188 -4.13 6.43 -14.42
N LEU A 189 -4.52 5.16 -14.52
CA LEU A 189 -3.72 4.13 -15.19
C LEU A 189 -4.08 4.02 -16.67
N PHE A 190 -3.06 3.88 -17.52
CA PHE A 190 -3.23 3.50 -18.92
C PHE A 190 -3.13 1.97 -19.06
N GLY A 191 -4.20 1.33 -19.53
CA GLY A 191 -4.22 -0.11 -19.76
C GLY A 191 -4.85 -0.91 -18.64
N SER A 192 -4.30 -2.09 -18.33
CA SER A 192 -4.81 -2.99 -17.32
C SER A 192 -4.14 -2.77 -15.95
N TRP A 193 -4.79 -3.22 -14.90
CA TRP A 193 -4.27 -3.22 -13.53
C TRP A 193 -3.12 -4.23 -13.31
N GLY A 194 -2.74 -4.97 -14.36
CA GLY A 194 -1.71 -5.98 -14.32
C GLY A 194 -2.15 -7.30 -13.68
N SER A 195 -1.28 -8.31 -13.80
CA SER A 195 -1.47 -9.62 -13.16
C SER A 195 -0.48 -9.77 -12.01
N TRP A 196 -0.99 -9.79 -10.80
CA TRP A 196 -0.18 -9.82 -9.58
C TRP A 196 -0.11 -11.22 -9.01
N SER A 197 1.09 -11.71 -8.75
CA SER A 197 1.35 -12.98 -8.07
C SER A 197 1.38 -12.83 -6.55
N LEU A 198 1.58 -11.60 -6.06
CA LEU A 198 1.59 -11.23 -4.66
C LEU A 198 0.24 -10.64 -4.25
N PRO A 199 -0.20 -10.84 -3.01
CA PRO A 199 -1.29 -10.09 -2.44
C PRO A 199 -1.00 -8.59 -2.54
N THR A 200 -1.93 -7.82 -3.11
CA THR A 200 -1.70 -6.41 -3.44
C THR A 200 -2.81 -5.54 -2.88
N LEU A 201 -2.41 -4.51 -2.14
CA LEU A 201 -3.30 -3.46 -1.63
C LEU A 201 -3.12 -2.19 -2.46
N TRP A 202 -4.23 -1.64 -2.94
CA TRP A 202 -4.27 -0.41 -3.70
C TRP A 202 -4.69 0.76 -2.82
N CYS A 203 -3.88 1.81 -2.79
CA CYS A 203 -4.15 3.09 -2.14
C CYS A 203 -4.24 4.17 -3.22
N ILE A 204 -5.44 4.68 -3.44
CA ILE A 204 -5.77 5.64 -4.50
C ILE A 204 -6.26 6.93 -3.87
#